data_621e73e3cb883e2d5191b0ec26e75059
#
_entry.id   621e73e3cb883e2d5191b0ec26e75059
#
_cell.length_a   1.000
_cell.length_b   1.000
_cell.length_c   1.000
_cell.angle_alpha   90.00
_cell.angle_beta   90.00
_cell.angle_gamma   90.00
#
_symmetry.space_group_name_H-M   'P 1'
#
loop_
_entity.id
_entity.type
_entity.pdbx_description
1 polymer ?
#
loop_
_entity_poly.entity_id
_entity_poly.type
_entity_poly.pdbx_seq_one_letter_code
_entity_poly.pdbx_strand_id
1 'polypeptide(L)'
;MTDVLIEAADHGQFSAYLAEPTGTGKAPGMIVIQEIFGINDNVRAICDDYAVQGYIAVAPDLFWRQEPGVQLDSNTKEGWAKAMTLFQGFSETKGVEDLIATLAWLRTHPRLTGKVGAVGFCLGGKLAYLMATRSDADAAVGYYGVGIEGSIGEASAITKPVMLHAAEKDGFSSPEAQKQIRDSLAPIVHATVHTYPGVDHAFARKGGEHYDPHSAQLADSRTAAFFADNLKV
;
A
#
# COMPACT_ATOMS: atom_id res chain seq x y z
N MET A 1 -16.09 -11.43 -3.27
CA MET A 1 -14.86 -11.56 -2.46
C MET A 1 -14.37 -12.99 -2.59
N THR A 2 -13.13 -13.19 -2.97
CA THR A 2 -12.57 -14.53 -3.16
C THR A 2 -11.05 -14.47 -3.03
N ASP A 3 -10.42 -15.56 -2.63
CA ASP A 3 -8.98 -15.67 -2.70
C ASP A 3 -8.59 -16.19 -4.10
N VAL A 4 -7.54 -15.61 -4.67
CA VAL A 4 -6.97 -15.98 -5.97
C VAL A 4 -5.51 -16.37 -5.81
N LEU A 5 -4.97 -17.13 -6.77
CA LEU A 5 -3.54 -17.46 -6.81
C LEU A 5 -2.84 -16.64 -7.90
N ILE A 6 -1.70 -16.10 -7.56
CA ILE A 6 -0.85 -15.32 -8.46
C ILE A 6 0.51 -16.03 -8.58
N GLU A 7 1.02 -16.17 -9.79
CA GLU A 7 2.34 -16.72 -10.04
C GLU A 7 3.41 -15.63 -9.81
N ALA A 8 4.41 -15.93 -8.97
CA ALA A 8 5.56 -15.09 -8.73
C ALA A 8 6.59 -15.24 -9.86
N ALA A 9 7.49 -14.26 -10.00
CA ALA A 9 8.53 -14.27 -11.03
C ALA A 9 9.48 -15.49 -10.93
N ASP A 10 9.60 -16.12 -9.76
CA ASP A 10 10.39 -17.33 -9.51
C ASP A 10 9.57 -18.63 -9.59
N HIS A 11 8.40 -18.57 -10.24
CA HIS A 11 7.46 -19.71 -10.44
C HIS A 11 6.82 -20.24 -9.16
N GLY A 12 7.00 -19.59 -8.00
CA GLY A 12 6.18 -19.84 -6.82
C GLY A 12 4.76 -19.28 -7.01
N GLN A 13 3.84 -19.64 -6.12
CA GLN A 13 2.48 -19.12 -6.14
C GLN A 13 2.11 -18.58 -4.76
N PHE A 14 1.47 -17.44 -4.74
CA PHE A 14 0.95 -16.83 -3.51
C PHE A 14 -0.54 -16.48 -3.64
N SER A 15 -1.21 -16.51 -2.50
CA SER A 15 -2.61 -16.11 -2.42
C SER A 15 -2.74 -14.59 -2.42
N ALA A 16 -3.87 -14.10 -2.93
CA ALA A 16 -4.25 -12.71 -2.81
C ALA A 16 -5.76 -12.62 -2.55
N TYR A 17 -6.18 -11.68 -1.71
CA TYR A 17 -7.59 -11.37 -1.50
C TYR A 17 -8.09 -10.46 -2.61
N LEU A 18 -9.14 -10.86 -3.30
CA LEU A 18 -9.78 -10.11 -4.39
C LEU A 18 -11.17 -9.63 -3.98
N ALA A 19 -11.40 -8.34 -4.10
CA ALA A 19 -12.71 -7.71 -3.97
C ALA A 19 -13.06 -6.97 -5.26
N GLU A 20 -14.25 -7.23 -5.80
CA GLU A 20 -14.73 -6.64 -7.04
C GLU A 20 -15.96 -5.76 -6.82
N PRO A 21 -16.11 -4.67 -7.58
CA PRO A 21 -17.31 -3.85 -7.53
C PRO A 21 -18.52 -4.61 -8.04
N THR A 22 -19.68 -4.29 -7.50
CA THR A 22 -20.97 -4.86 -7.96
C THR A 22 -21.23 -4.51 -9.45
N GLY A 23 -21.93 -5.40 -10.15
CA GLY A 23 -22.22 -5.22 -11.57
C GLY A 23 -21.17 -5.85 -12.48
N THR A 24 -21.31 -5.64 -13.80
CA THR A 24 -20.51 -6.30 -14.84
C THR A 24 -19.64 -5.32 -15.65
N GLY A 25 -19.69 -4.04 -15.31
CA GLY A 25 -18.91 -2.98 -15.98
C GLY A 25 -17.41 -3.11 -15.76
N LYS A 26 -16.62 -2.44 -16.60
CA LYS A 26 -15.19 -2.30 -16.41
C LYS A 26 -14.88 -1.32 -15.25
N ALA A 27 -13.77 -1.55 -14.57
CA ALA A 27 -13.33 -0.76 -13.42
C ALA A 27 -11.79 -0.64 -13.41
N PRO A 28 -11.22 0.43 -12.82
CA PRO A 28 -9.79 0.49 -12.58
C PRO A 28 -9.36 -0.50 -11.49
N GLY A 29 -8.08 -0.88 -11.51
CA GLY A 29 -7.50 -1.78 -10.52
C GLY A 29 -6.88 -1.04 -9.34
N MET A 30 -6.85 -1.70 -8.17
CA MET A 30 -6.18 -1.22 -6.97
C MET A 30 -5.42 -2.36 -6.30
N ILE A 31 -4.11 -2.20 -6.12
CA ILE A 31 -3.31 -3.10 -5.29
C ILE A 31 -3.28 -2.52 -3.88
N VAL A 32 -3.79 -3.26 -2.90
CA VAL A 32 -3.75 -2.88 -1.48
C VAL A 32 -2.61 -3.61 -0.81
N ILE A 33 -1.62 -2.86 -0.32
CA ILE A 33 -0.37 -3.40 0.21
C ILE A 33 -0.43 -3.42 1.74
N GLN A 34 -0.28 -4.60 2.30
CA GLN A 34 -0.39 -4.90 3.73
C GLN A 34 0.60 -4.12 4.61
N GLU A 35 0.25 -3.98 5.88
CA GLU A 35 1.18 -3.69 6.97
C GLU A 35 1.98 -4.96 7.34
N ILE A 36 2.65 -4.95 8.49
CA ILE A 36 3.41 -6.13 8.97
C ILE A 36 2.52 -7.25 9.55
N PHE A 37 1.19 -7.13 9.47
CA PHE A 37 0.22 -8.07 10.08
C PHE A 37 -0.41 -9.05 9.08
N GLY A 38 0.06 -9.06 7.81
CA GLY A 38 -0.49 -9.91 6.76
C GLY A 38 -1.82 -9.38 6.22
N ILE A 39 -2.56 -10.26 5.51
CA ILE A 39 -3.88 -9.92 4.92
C ILE A 39 -4.97 -10.12 5.97
N ASN A 40 -4.90 -9.35 7.05
CA ASN A 40 -5.84 -9.39 8.15
C ASN A 40 -7.16 -8.67 7.82
N ASP A 41 -8.11 -8.66 8.76
CA ASP A 41 -9.43 -8.07 8.57
C ASP A 41 -9.38 -6.59 8.16
N ASN A 42 -8.38 -5.82 8.64
CA ASN A 42 -8.23 -4.42 8.25
C ASN A 42 -7.87 -4.28 6.76
N VAL A 43 -6.92 -5.07 6.26
CA VAL A 43 -6.53 -5.05 4.84
C VAL A 43 -7.67 -5.52 3.96
N ARG A 44 -8.40 -6.57 4.36
CA ARG A 44 -9.60 -7.06 3.66
C ARG A 44 -10.69 -5.99 3.60
N ALA A 45 -10.97 -5.31 4.72
CA ALA A 45 -11.94 -4.21 4.75
C ALA A 45 -11.54 -3.05 3.83
N ILE A 46 -10.25 -2.71 3.73
CA ILE A 46 -9.77 -1.69 2.79
C ILE A 46 -10.02 -2.13 1.33
N CYS A 47 -9.77 -3.40 0.98
CA CYS A 47 -10.10 -3.90 -0.35
C CYS A 47 -11.61 -3.81 -0.65
N ASP A 48 -12.45 -4.17 0.33
CA ASP A 48 -13.90 -4.09 0.20
C ASP A 48 -14.39 -2.65 0.03
N ASP A 49 -13.80 -1.70 0.79
CA ASP A 49 -14.08 -0.27 0.66
C ASP A 49 -13.69 0.25 -0.74
N TYR A 50 -12.57 -0.20 -1.32
CA TYR A 50 -12.21 0.12 -2.71
C TYR A 50 -13.18 -0.51 -3.72
N ALA A 51 -13.64 -1.74 -3.50
CA ALA A 51 -14.63 -2.36 -4.36
C ALA A 51 -15.97 -1.61 -4.35
N VAL A 52 -16.41 -1.12 -3.18
CA VAL A 52 -17.58 -0.23 -3.06
C VAL A 52 -17.37 1.09 -3.82
N GLN A 53 -16.15 1.61 -3.85
CA GLN A 53 -15.78 2.82 -4.61
C GLN A 53 -15.63 2.56 -6.11
N GLY A 54 -15.80 1.32 -6.58
CA GLY A 54 -15.77 0.96 -8.01
C GLY A 54 -14.40 0.56 -8.53
N TYR A 55 -13.50 0.07 -7.69
CA TYR A 55 -12.20 -0.51 -8.09
C TYR A 55 -12.22 -2.04 -8.01
N ILE A 56 -11.47 -2.71 -8.85
CA ILE A 56 -11.10 -4.12 -8.65
C ILE A 56 -9.89 -4.12 -7.72
N ALA A 57 -10.10 -4.46 -6.44
CA ALA A 57 -9.07 -4.38 -5.42
C ALA A 57 -8.46 -5.74 -5.12
N VAL A 58 -7.13 -5.81 -5.05
CA VAL A 58 -6.39 -7.04 -4.75
C VAL A 58 -5.33 -6.79 -3.70
N ALA A 59 -5.26 -7.64 -2.67
CA ALA A 59 -4.22 -7.60 -1.64
C ALA A 59 -3.41 -8.90 -1.67
N PRO A 60 -2.15 -8.88 -2.16
CA PRO A 60 -1.28 -10.05 -2.20
C PRO A 60 -0.71 -10.37 -0.81
N ASP A 61 -0.60 -11.65 -0.47
CA ASP A 61 0.11 -12.12 0.72
C ASP A 61 1.62 -11.98 0.50
N LEU A 62 2.22 -10.95 1.07
CA LEU A 62 3.66 -10.68 0.90
C LEU A 62 4.55 -11.49 1.86
N PHE A 63 3.95 -12.19 2.83
CA PHE A 63 4.70 -13.05 3.75
C PHE A 63 4.73 -14.53 3.33
N TRP A 64 4.11 -14.87 2.20
CA TRP A 64 3.93 -16.24 1.75
C TRP A 64 5.22 -17.08 1.68
N ARG A 65 6.38 -16.45 1.42
CA ARG A 65 7.67 -17.16 1.38
C ARG A 65 8.18 -17.56 2.77
N GLN A 66 7.71 -16.90 3.81
CA GLN A 66 8.04 -17.21 5.20
C GLN A 66 6.93 -18.08 5.82
N GLU A 67 5.70 -17.62 5.70
CA GLU A 67 4.50 -18.28 6.23
C GLU A 67 3.28 -17.84 5.42
N PRO A 68 2.66 -18.74 4.62
CA PRO A 68 1.47 -18.40 3.86
C PRO A 68 0.25 -18.14 4.77
N GLY A 69 -0.58 -17.17 4.37
CA GLY A 69 -1.88 -16.92 4.99
C GLY A 69 -1.80 -16.22 6.34
N VAL A 70 -0.74 -15.45 6.60
CA VAL A 70 -0.59 -14.66 7.84
C VAL A 70 -1.72 -13.64 7.98
N GLN A 71 -2.40 -13.70 9.13
CA GLN A 71 -3.46 -12.76 9.54
C GLN A 71 -3.33 -12.50 11.05
N LEU A 72 -2.65 -11.41 11.43
CA LEU A 72 -2.34 -11.09 12.81
C LEU A 72 -3.20 -9.95 13.33
N ASP A 73 -3.59 -10.06 14.61
CA ASP A 73 -4.23 -8.96 15.33
C ASP A 73 -3.18 -7.94 15.79
N SER A 74 -3.27 -6.73 15.24
CA SER A 74 -2.39 -5.61 15.59
C SER A 74 -2.60 -5.05 17.00
N ASN A 75 -3.60 -5.52 17.74
CA ASN A 75 -3.91 -5.07 19.10
C ASN A 75 -3.39 -6.03 20.18
N THR A 76 -2.71 -7.12 19.79
CA THR A 76 -2.16 -8.10 20.73
C THR A 76 -0.63 -8.10 20.75
N LYS A 77 -0.05 -8.39 21.92
CA LYS A 77 1.42 -8.51 22.05
C LYS A 77 1.98 -9.67 21.22
N GLU A 78 1.26 -10.76 21.16
CA GLU A 78 1.59 -11.95 20.38
C GLU A 78 1.59 -11.66 18.89
N GLY A 79 0.57 -10.92 18.40
CA GLY A 79 0.47 -10.46 17.03
C GLY A 79 1.65 -9.57 16.65
N TRP A 80 2.02 -8.62 17.51
CA TRP A 80 3.19 -7.77 17.31
C TRP A 80 4.50 -8.53 17.28
N ALA A 81 4.73 -9.45 18.23
CA ALA A 81 5.96 -10.25 18.29
C ALA A 81 6.14 -11.08 17.02
N LYS A 82 5.08 -11.73 16.55
CA LYS A 82 5.09 -12.50 15.32
C LYS A 82 5.29 -11.59 14.08
N ALA A 83 4.58 -10.46 14.01
CA ALA A 83 4.72 -9.49 12.93
C ALA A 83 6.14 -8.95 12.80
N MET A 84 6.81 -8.63 13.92
CA MET A 84 8.20 -8.18 13.93
C MET A 84 9.17 -9.27 13.46
N THR A 85 8.93 -10.53 13.81
CA THR A 85 9.72 -11.65 13.31
C THR A 85 9.62 -11.78 11.79
N LEU A 86 8.39 -11.70 11.24
CA LEU A 86 8.15 -11.75 9.79
C LEU A 86 8.76 -10.54 9.08
N PHE A 87 8.63 -9.35 9.67
CA PHE A 87 9.21 -8.12 9.11
C PHE A 87 10.74 -8.19 9.04
N GLN A 88 11.42 -8.72 10.08
CA GLN A 88 12.88 -8.89 10.08
C GLN A 88 13.37 -9.88 9.01
N GLY A 89 12.56 -10.89 8.68
CA GLY A 89 12.86 -11.84 7.62
C GLY A 89 12.39 -11.43 6.23
N PHE A 90 11.70 -10.29 6.10
CA PHE A 90 11.11 -9.83 4.85
C PHE A 90 12.16 -9.32 3.86
N SER A 91 12.13 -9.83 2.65
CA SER A 91 12.93 -9.33 1.53
C SER A 91 12.16 -8.27 0.75
N GLU A 92 12.55 -7.01 0.90
CA GLU A 92 11.95 -5.89 0.17
C GLU A 92 11.97 -6.10 -1.36
N THR A 93 13.10 -6.58 -1.90
CA THR A 93 13.24 -6.87 -3.33
C THR A 93 12.20 -7.90 -3.79
N LYS A 94 12.07 -9.00 -3.04
CA LYS A 94 11.09 -10.04 -3.36
C LYS A 94 9.65 -9.54 -3.20
N GLY A 95 9.38 -8.73 -2.19
CA GLY A 95 8.07 -8.10 -2.01
C GLY A 95 7.68 -7.19 -3.19
N VAL A 96 8.63 -6.40 -3.72
CA VAL A 96 8.37 -5.57 -4.91
C VAL A 96 8.18 -6.44 -6.15
N GLU A 97 8.97 -7.52 -6.34
CA GLU A 97 8.76 -8.49 -7.43
C GLU A 97 7.35 -9.12 -7.38
N ASP A 98 6.86 -9.48 -6.19
CA ASP A 98 5.51 -10.03 -6.01
C ASP A 98 4.42 -8.99 -6.29
N LEU A 99 4.64 -7.72 -5.93
CA LEU A 99 3.73 -6.64 -6.27
C LEU A 99 3.70 -6.36 -7.79
N ILE A 100 4.83 -6.45 -8.47
CA ILE A 100 4.90 -6.35 -9.94
C ILE A 100 4.17 -7.53 -10.60
N ALA A 101 4.33 -8.74 -10.07
CA ALA A 101 3.57 -9.91 -10.52
C ALA A 101 2.05 -9.72 -10.30
N THR A 102 1.67 -9.14 -9.16
CA THR A 102 0.27 -8.78 -8.86
C THR A 102 -0.28 -7.74 -9.84
N LEU A 103 0.51 -6.72 -10.18
CA LEU A 103 0.17 -5.71 -11.18
C LEU A 103 -0.05 -6.34 -12.55
N ALA A 104 0.86 -7.21 -12.98
CA ALA A 104 0.76 -7.92 -14.26
C ALA A 104 -0.48 -8.83 -14.28
N TRP A 105 -0.74 -9.58 -13.20
CA TRP A 105 -1.93 -10.41 -13.07
C TRP A 105 -3.22 -9.58 -13.14
N LEU A 106 -3.28 -8.47 -12.39
CA LEU A 106 -4.46 -7.60 -12.37
C LEU A 106 -4.73 -6.98 -13.76
N ARG A 107 -3.68 -6.69 -14.54
CA ARG A 107 -3.81 -6.22 -15.94
C ARG A 107 -4.40 -7.23 -16.89
N THR A 108 -4.40 -8.53 -16.55
CA THR A 108 -5.10 -9.57 -17.33
C THR A 108 -6.57 -9.69 -16.96
N HIS A 109 -7.04 -9.00 -15.93
CA HIS A 109 -8.42 -9.12 -15.45
C HIS A 109 -9.41 -8.61 -16.51
N PRO A 110 -10.45 -9.43 -16.89
CA PRO A 110 -11.32 -9.12 -18.04
C PRO A 110 -12.14 -7.84 -17.87
N ARG A 111 -12.37 -7.42 -16.62
CA ARG A 111 -13.12 -6.20 -16.30
C ARG A 111 -12.23 -4.97 -16.07
N LEU A 112 -10.92 -5.08 -16.23
CA LEU A 112 -10.04 -3.93 -16.01
C LEU A 112 -10.20 -2.88 -17.11
N THR A 113 -10.19 -1.57 -16.74
CA THR A 113 -10.12 -0.46 -17.70
C THR A 113 -8.72 -0.23 -18.28
N GLY A 114 -7.68 -0.84 -17.69
CA GLY A 114 -6.26 -0.68 -18.05
C GLY A 114 -5.46 0.10 -17.02
N LYS A 115 -6.09 0.92 -16.18
CA LYS A 115 -5.42 1.69 -15.12
C LYS A 115 -5.36 0.92 -13.81
N VAL A 116 -4.18 0.92 -13.16
CA VAL A 116 -3.95 0.26 -11.86
C VAL A 116 -3.19 1.17 -10.92
N GLY A 117 -3.75 1.41 -9.74
CA GLY A 117 -3.09 2.09 -8.63
C GLY A 117 -2.56 1.12 -7.58
N ALA A 118 -1.68 1.63 -6.72
CA ALA A 118 -1.20 0.93 -5.53
C ALA A 118 -1.38 1.82 -4.29
N VAL A 119 -1.93 1.26 -3.22
CA VAL A 119 -2.03 1.92 -1.91
C VAL A 119 -1.44 1.03 -0.85
N GLY A 120 -0.64 1.57 0.03
CA GLY A 120 0.01 0.77 1.07
C GLY A 120 0.17 1.50 2.40
N PHE A 121 0.29 0.72 3.46
CA PHE A 121 0.29 1.20 4.84
C PHE A 121 1.51 0.66 5.59
N CYS A 122 2.20 1.47 6.38
CA CYS A 122 3.40 1.06 7.13
C CYS A 122 4.48 0.47 6.20
N LEU A 123 4.84 -0.80 6.33
CA LEU A 123 5.65 -1.55 5.36
C LEU A 123 5.13 -1.33 3.94
N GLY A 124 3.82 -1.51 3.75
CA GLY A 124 3.17 -1.30 2.45
C GLY A 124 3.25 0.14 1.97
N GLY A 125 3.32 1.13 2.86
CA GLY A 125 3.51 2.54 2.51
C GLY A 125 4.87 2.79 1.83
N LYS A 126 5.93 2.15 2.33
CA LYS A 126 7.23 2.12 1.65
C LYS A 126 7.16 1.38 0.33
N LEU A 127 6.51 0.20 0.32
CA LEU A 127 6.39 -0.59 -0.91
C LEU A 127 5.57 0.13 -1.99
N ALA A 128 4.57 0.93 -1.63
CA ALA A 128 3.85 1.78 -2.58
C ALA A 128 4.78 2.85 -3.21
N TYR A 129 5.67 3.46 -2.41
CA TYR A 129 6.73 4.33 -2.95
C TYR A 129 7.65 3.56 -3.92
N LEU A 130 8.05 2.35 -3.58
CA LEU A 130 8.89 1.51 -4.45
C LEU A 130 8.15 1.05 -5.71
N MET A 131 6.84 0.86 -5.64
CA MET A 131 6.03 0.65 -6.85
C MET A 131 6.06 1.86 -7.79
N ALA A 132 6.06 3.08 -7.26
CA ALA A 132 6.18 4.30 -8.07
C ALA A 132 7.57 4.46 -8.72
N THR A 133 8.64 3.92 -8.10
CA THR A 133 10.02 4.03 -8.64
C THR A 133 10.42 2.84 -9.50
N ARG A 134 9.85 1.65 -9.28
CA ARG A 134 10.33 0.39 -9.86
C ARG A 134 9.31 -0.33 -10.75
N SER A 135 8.10 0.24 -10.91
CA SER A 135 7.06 -0.39 -11.74
C SER A 135 6.39 0.63 -12.66
N ASP A 136 5.46 0.14 -13.47
CA ASP A 136 4.63 0.97 -14.34
C ASP A 136 3.20 1.17 -13.80
N ALA A 137 2.99 1.01 -12.48
CA ALA A 137 1.74 1.36 -11.82
C ALA A 137 1.32 2.80 -12.15
N ASP A 138 0.05 3.03 -12.43
CA ASP A 138 -0.44 4.32 -12.95
C ASP A 138 -0.50 5.41 -11.88
N ALA A 139 -0.61 5.04 -10.60
CA ALA A 139 -0.56 5.95 -9.45
C ALA A 139 -0.22 5.15 -8.18
N ALA A 140 0.43 5.80 -7.20
CA ALA A 140 0.75 5.15 -5.92
C ALA A 140 0.50 6.07 -4.73
N VAL A 141 0.00 5.49 -3.62
CA VAL A 141 -0.20 6.20 -2.35
C VAL A 141 0.39 5.42 -1.20
N GLY A 142 1.25 6.05 -0.42
CA GLY A 142 1.84 5.47 0.78
C GLY A 142 1.38 6.18 2.05
N TYR A 143 0.83 5.43 3.00
CA TYR A 143 0.48 5.91 4.34
C TYR A 143 1.57 5.53 5.33
N TYR A 144 2.09 6.51 6.07
CA TYR A 144 3.08 6.35 7.12
C TYR A 144 4.15 5.29 6.80
N GLY A 145 4.74 5.38 5.60
CA GLY A 145 5.72 4.41 5.11
C GLY A 145 7.03 4.46 5.89
N VAL A 146 7.48 3.29 6.37
CA VAL A 146 8.68 3.16 7.21
C VAL A 146 9.90 2.86 6.36
N GLY A 147 10.96 3.69 6.51
CA GLY A 147 12.25 3.45 5.84
C GLY A 147 12.31 3.92 4.38
N ILE A 148 11.40 4.82 3.95
CA ILE A 148 11.44 5.41 2.59
C ILE A 148 12.76 6.16 2.36
N GLU A 149 13.32 6.82 3.39
CA GLU A 149 14.58 7.57 3.32
C GLU A 149 15.75 6.71 2.85
N GLY A 150 15.74 5.41 3.18
CA GLY A 150 16.77 4.47 2.72
C GLY A 150 16.72 4.18 1.20
N SER A 151 15.60 4.46 0.56
CA SER A 151 15.38 4.26 -0.89
C SER A 151 15.12 5.59 -1.63
N ILE A 152 15.26 6.73 -0.96
CA ILE A 152 14.90 8.04 -1.53
C ILE A 152 15.76 8.45 -2.73
N GLY A 153 16.94 7.86 -2.88
CA GLY A 153 17.78 8.05 -4.05
C GLY A 153 17.15 7.61 -5.37
N GLU A 154 16.08 6.81 -5.30
CA GLU A 154 15.31 6.37 -6.49
C GLU A 154 14.23 7.38 -6.92
N ALA A 155 14.05 8.50 -6.21
CA ALA A 155 13.00 9.47 -6.48
C ALA A 155 12.98 9.99 -7.93
N SER A 156 14.16 10.09 -8.57
CA SER A 156 14.26 10.52 -9.97
C SER A 156 13.63 9.54 -10.99
N ALA A 157 13.36 8.30 -10.59
CA ALA A 157 12.65 7.32 -11.42
C ALA A 157 11.12 7.51 -11.41
N ILE A 158 10.58 8.37 -10.55
CA ILE A 158 9.15 8.63 -10.48
C ILE A 158 8.69 9.38 -11.73
N THR A 159 7.87 8.73 -12.54
CA THR A 159 7.28 9.28 -13.77
C THR A 159 5.75 9.31 -13.74
N LYS A 160 5.16 8.73 -12.70
CA LYS A 160 3.72 8.63 -12.48
C LYS A 160 3.34 9.29 -11.15
N PRO A 161 2.08 9.70 -10.96
CA PRO A 161 1.64 10.33 -9.73
C PRO A 161 1.90 9.48 -8.49
N VAL A 162 2.52 10.08 -7.46
CA VAL A 162 2.70 9.49 -6.14
C VAL A 162 2.31 10.47 -5.03
N MET A 163 1.62 9.96 -4.02
CA MET A 163 1.23 10.72 -2.83
C MET A 163 1.67 9.99 -1.57
N LEU A 164 2.28 10.71 -0.63
CA LEU A 164 2.67 10.17 0.66
C LEU A 164 1.94 10.91 1.79
N HIS A 165 1.43 10.14 2.75
CA HIS A 165 0.82 10.62 3.99
C HIS A 165 1.76 10.32 5.16
N ALA A 166 2.38 11.35 5.74
CA ALA A 166 3.34 11.23 6.84
C ALA A 166 2.71 11.69 8.17
N ALA A 167 2.88 10.91 9.22
CA ALA A 167 2.51 11.31 10.58
C ALA A 167 3.64 12.16 11.17
N GLU A 168 3.33 13.35 11.72
CA GLU A 168 4.38 14.25 12.26
C GLU A 168 5.16 13.62 13.40
N LYS A 169 4.48 12.85 14.27
CA LYS A 169 5.06 12.22 15.45
C LYS A 169 5.34 10.73 15.28
N ASP A 170 5.55 10.29 14.04
CA ASP A 170 5.78 8.88 13.72
C ASP A 170 7.00 8.34 14.45
N GLY A 171 6.78 7.42 15.40
CA GLY A 171 7.86 6.80 16.18
C GLY A 171 8.80 5.92 15.34
N PHE A 172 8.44 5.58 14.11
CA PHE A 172 9.25 4.77 13.17
C PHE A 172 9.93 5.60 12.07
N SER A 173 9.67 6.90 12.00
CA SER A 173 10.26 7.80 11.00
C SER A 173 10.71 9.10 11.68
N SER A 174 12.01 9.26 11.88
CA SER A 174 12.54 10.44 12.58
C SER A 174 12.22 11.74 11.84
N PRO A 175 12.21 12.91 12.52
CA PRO A 175 12.02 14.21 11.88
C PRO A 175 13.02 14.46 10.74
N GLU A 176 14.26 13.97 10.88
CA GLU A 176 15.31 14.07 9.84
C GLU A 176 14.98 13.22 8.63
N ALA A 177 14.54 11.97 8.84
CA ALA A 177 14.10 11.09 7.76
C ALA A 177 12.90 11.67 7.01
N GLN A 178 11.90 12.17 7.74
CA GLN A 178 10.74 12.85 7.15
C GLN A 178 11.14 14.10 6.36
N LYS A 179 12.10 14.89 6.89
CA LYS A 179 12.64 16.05 6.17
C LYS A 179 13.35 15.63 4.89
N GLN A 180 14.21 14.62 4.96
CA GLN A 180 14.91 14.06 3.78
C GLN A 180 13.94 13.62 2.69
N ILE A 181 12.86 12.91 3.06
CA ILE A 181 11.81 12.48 2.13
C ILE A 181 11.17 13.69 1.47
N ARG A 182 10.71 14.67 2.25
CA ARG A 182 10.06 15.88 1.70
C ARG A 182 10.98 16.67 0.78
N ASP A 183 12.22 16.90 1.19
CA ASP A 183 13.18 17.70 0.41
C ASP A 183 13.54 17.01 -0.91
N SER A 184 13.68 15.69 -0.89
CA SER A 184 14.01 14.90 -2.09
C SER A 184 12.84 14.78 -3.07
N LEU A 185 11.61 14.76 -2.56
CA LEU A 185 10.41 14.67 -3.41
C LEU A 185 9.88 16.05 -3.86
N ALA A 186 10.25 17.13 -3.18
CA ALA A 186 9.80 18.49 -3.55
C ALA A 186 10.07 18.88 -5.03
N PRO A 187 11.21 18.53 -5.65
CA PRO A 187 11.45 18.84 -7.05
C PRO A 187 10.74 17.89 -8.04
N ILE A 188 10.15 16.79 -7.56
CA ILE A 188 9.52 15.79 -8.41
C ILE A 188 8.07 16.20 -8.68
N VAL A 189 7.79 16.65 -9.90
CA VAL A 189 6.47 17.20 -10.30
C VAL A 189 5.30 16.23 -10.08
N HIS A 190 5.57 14.93 -10.08
CA HIS A 190 4.58 13.88 -9.87
C HIS A 190 4.41 13.45 -8.41
N ALA A 191 5.19 14.02 -7.48
CA ALA A 191 5.17 13.61 -6.07
C ALA A 191 4.50 14.67 -5.19
N THR A 192 3.67 14.21 -4.25
CA THR A 192 3.04 15.05 -3.22
C THR A 192 3.24 14.40 -1.85
N VAL A 193 3.68 15.16 -0.86
CA VAL A 193 3.82 14.70 0.53
C VAL A 193 2.93 15.54 1.43
N HIS A 194 2.02 14.89 2.14
CA HIS A 194 1.18 15.50 3.18
C HIS A 194 1.65 15.08 4.55
N THR A 195 1.94 16.05 5.42
CA THR A 195 2.25 15.80 6.84
C THR A 195 1.02 16.09 7.69
N TYR A 196 0.69 15.21 8.61
CA TYR A 196 -0.45 15.31 9.53
C TYR A 196 0.06 15.68 10.92
N PRO A 197 -0.26 16.91 11.39
CA PRO A 197 0.27 17.40 12.66
C PRO A 197 -0.27 16.63 13.86
N GLY A 198 0.59 16.38 14.84
CA GLY A 198 0.21 15.85 16.15
C GLY A 198 -0.13 14.35 16.20
N VAL A 199 -0.21 13.66 15.06
CA VAL A 199 -0.53 12.22 15.00
C VAL A 199 0.72 11.35 14.88
N ASP A 200 0.58 10.11 15.35
CA ASP A 200 1.62 9.09 15.34
C ASP A 200 1.40 8.05 14.23
N HIS A 201 2.31 7.10 14.12
CA HIS A 201 2.26 5.99 13.17
C HIS A 201 0.91 5.27 13.19
N ALA A 202 0.44 4.86 12.02
CA ALA A 202 -0.84 4.16 11.85
C ALA A 202 -2.09 4.99 12.22
N PHE A 203 -2.04 6.33 12.12
CA PHE A 203 -3.17 7.20 12.44
C PHE A 203 -4.44 6.92 11.62
N ALA A 204 -4.32 6.28 10.46
CA ALA A 204 -5.46 5.92 9.61
C ALA A 204 -5.95 4.47 9.82
N ARG A 205 -5.29 3.66 10.67
CA ARG A 205 -5.73 2.28 10.95
C ARG A 205 -6.92 2.27 11.91
N LYS A 206 -8.10 1.99 11.37
CA LYS A 206 -9.35 1.89 12.15
C LYS A 206 -9.22 0.86 13.28
N GLY A 207 -9.58 1.24 14.51
CA GLY A 207 -9.48 0.38 15.68
C GLY A 207 -8.07 0.20 16.25
N GLY A 208 -7.04 0.85 15.68
CA GLY A 208 -5.69 0.88 16.23
C GLY A 208 -5.52 1.91 17.35
N GLU A 209 -4.48 1.75 18.16
CA GLU A 209 -4.18 2.62 19.31
C GLU A 209 -4.01 4.10 18.92
N HIS A 210 -3.39 4.36 17.77
CA HIS A 210 -3.08 5.73 17.30
C HIS A 210 -4.10 6.26 16.28
N TYR A 211 -5.26 5.59 16.13
CA TYR A 211 -6.27 6.03 15.18
C TYR A 211 -6.78 7.43 15.49
N ASP A 212 -6.58 8.36 14.57
CA ASP A 212 -7.12 9.72 14.60
C ASP A 212 -8.17 9.91 13.51
N PRO A 213 -9.46 9.97 13.87
CA PRO A 213 -10.53 10.03 12.88
C PRO A 213 -10.46 11.23 11.94
N HIS A 214 -10.00 12.38 12.44
CA HIS A 214 -9.93 13.61 11.64
C HIS A 214 -8.82 13.52 10.59
N SER A 215 -7.62 13.15 11.01
CA SER A 215 -6.48 13.00 10.11
C SER A 215 -6.69 11.85 9.13
N ALA A 216 -7.27 10.73 9.58
CA ALA A 216 -7.63 9.60 8.73
C ALA A 216 -8.61 10.01 7.64
N GLN A 217 -9.72 10.66 7.99
CA GLN A 217 -10.72 11.14 7.02
C GLN A 217 -10.12 12.10 6.01
N LEU A 218 -9.24 13.01 6.45
CA LEU A 218 -8.56 13.96 5.55
C LEU A 218 -7.62 13.23 4.59
N ALA A 219 -6.83 12.26 5.08
CA ALA A 219 -5.93 11.46 4.25
C ALA A 219 -6.72 10.62 3.23
N ASP A 220 -7.78 9.95 3.69
CA ASP A 220 -8.63 9.10 2.84
C ASP A 220 -9.33 9.94 1.76
N SER A 221 -9.81 11.15 2.09
CA SER A 221 -10.43 12.05 1.12
C SER A 221 -9.43 12.51 0.04
N ARG A 222 -8.18 12.82 0.43
CA ARG A 222 -7.11 13.18 -0.51
C ARG A 222 -6.75 12.00 -1.42
N THR A 223 -6.65 10.81 -0.84
CA THR A 223 -6.36 9.56 -1.58
C THR A 223 -7.47 9.25 -2.57
N ALA A 224 -8.75 9.37 -2.16
CA ALA A 224 -9.89 9.12 -3.04
C ALA A 224 -9.92 10.09 -4.23
N ALA A 225 -9.71 11.39 -4.00
CA ALA A 225 -9.60 12.38 -5.06
C ALA A 225 -8.42 12.08 -5.99
N PHE A 226 -7.24 11.80 -5.42
CA PHE A 226 -6.04 11.48 -6.17
C PHE A 226 -6.22 10.26 -7.09
N PHE A 227 -6.81 9.17 -6.61
CA PHE A 227 -7.07 8.01 -7.46
C PHE A 227 -8.19 8.25 -8.46
N ALA A 228 -9.21 9.03 -8.12
CA ALA A 228 -10.25 9.39 -9.08
C ALA A 228 -9.67 10.16 -10.27
N ASP A 229 -8.78 11.12 -10.02
CA ASP A 229 -8.16 11.96 -11.06
C ASP A 229 -7.18 11.17 -11.95
N ASN A 230 -6.53 10.14 -11.42
CA ASN A 230 -5.47 9.42 -12.13
C ASN A 230 -5.89 8.07 -12.72
N LEU A 231 -6.92 7.41 -12.16
CA LEU A 231 -7.31 6.06 -12.56
C LEU A 231 -8.70 5.96 -13.19
N LYS A 232 -9.64 6.84 -12.83
CA LYS A 232 -10.98 6.82 -13.43
C LYS A 232 -10.95 7.61 -14.75
N VAL A 233 -11.45 6.98 -15.79
CA VAL A 233 -11.56 7.53 -17.15
C VAL A 233 -13.01 7.93 -17.38
#